data_96b00d6d407e8d70767a95f214b1738a
#
_entry.id   96b00d6d407e8d70767a95f214b1738a
#
_cell.length_a   1.000
_cell.length_b   1.000
_cell.length_c   1.000
_cell.angle_alpha   90.00
_cell.angle_beta   90.00
_cell.angle_gamma   90.00
#
_symmetry.space_group_name_H-M   'P 1'
#
loop_
_entity.id
_entity.type
_entity.pdbx_description
1 polymer ?
#
loop_
_entity_poly.entity_id
_entity_poly.type
_entity_poly.pdbx_seq_one_letter_code
_entity_poly.pdbx_strand_id
1 'polypeptide(L)'
;MKYIEIDYLDSILMNALEELINKCDGYEPYYCDSHNDSFIQCALVDENADSPVMYGFVGLLINDECGYVEVSGLVAPDFRHRGHFRNMLSICYRKLKSS
;
A
#
# COMPACT_ATOMS: atom_id res chain seq x y z
N MET A 1 -3.90 14.39 -4.99
CA MET A 1 -3.63 13.05 -4.41
C MET A 1 -4.69 12.07 -4.86
N LYS A 2 -4.29 10.84 -5.07
CA LYS A 2 -5.23 9.77 -5.43
C LYS A 2 -4.77 8.43 -4.88
N TYR A 3 -5.71 7.49 -4.79
CA TYR A 3 -5.41 6.10 -4.48
C TYR A 3 -5.09 5.36 -5.77
N ILE A 4 -4.04 4.54 -5.74
CA ILE A 4 -3.69 3.69 -6.88
C ILE A 4 -3.59 2.23 -6.43
N GLU A 5 -4.06 1.33 -7.27
CA GLU A 5 -3.82 -0.10 -7.11
C GLU A 5 -2.45 -0.41 -7.71
N ILE A 6 -1.68 -1.23 -7.02
CA ILE A 6 -0.31 -1.55 -7.41
C ILE A 6 -0.20 -3.04 -7.63
N ASP A 7 0.20 -3.45 -8.84
CA ASP A 7 0.47 -4.86 -9.11
C ASP A 7 1.82 -5.25 -8.50
N TYR A 8 2.84 -4.46 -8.76
CA TYR A 8 4.14 -4.62 -8.12
C TYR A 8 4.81 -3.25 -7.99
N LEU A 9 5.74 -3.15 -7.06
CA LEU A 9 6.47 -1.91 -6.82
C LEU A 9 7.71 -1.86 -7.72
N ASP A 10 7.68 -0.97 -8.72
CA ASP A 10 8.88 -0.69 -9.51
C ASP A 10 9.86 0.16 -8.69
N SER A 11 11.00 0.50 -9.27
CA SER A 11 12.04 1.23 -8.55
C SER A 11 11.57 2.62 -8.08
N ILE A 12 10.73 3.28 -8.86
CA ILE A 12 10.21 4.62 -8.53
C ILE A 12 9.26 4.51 -7.34
N LEU A 13 8.32 3.57 -7.38
CA LEU A 13 7.37 3.36 -6.28
C LEU A 13 8.07 2.80 -5.04
N MET A 14 9.09 1.96 -5.21
CA MET A 14 9.89 1.49 -4.07
C MET A 14 10.59 2.64 -3.35
N ASN A 15 11.16 3.57 -4.10
CA ASN A 15 11.79 4.75 -3.49
C ASN A 15 10.76 5.57 -2.71
N ALA A 16 9.56 5.75 -3.27
CA ALA A 16 8.48 6.46 -2.60
C ALA A 16 8.05 5.76 -1.31
N LEU A 17 7.94 4.43 -1.34
CA LEU A 17 7.61 3.64 -0.16
C LEU A 17 8.71 3.73 0.90
N GLU A 18 9.97 3.67 0.51
CA GLU A 18 11.08 3.78 1.46
C GLU A 18 11.07 5.13 2.18
N GLU A 19 10.77 6.22 1.47
CA GLU A 19 10.63 7.53 2.09
C GLU A 19 9.46 7.55 3.07
N LEU A 20 8.35 6.90 2.73
CA LEU A 20 7.21 6.77 3.65
C LEU A 20 7.57 5.97 4.89
N ILE A 21 8.28 4.87 4.73
CA ILE A 21 8.76 4.04 5.84
C ILE A 21 9.60 4.89 6.80
N ASN A 22 10.49 5.71 6.27
CA ASN A 22 11.32 6.59 7.09
C ASN A 22 10.49 7.60 7.88
N LYS A 23 9.42 8.13 7.29
CA LYS A 23 8.50 9.04 7.98
C LYS A 23 7.69 8.33 9.07
N CYS A 24 7.57 7.01 9.00
CA CYS A 24 6.83 6.19 9.95
C CYS A 24 7.76 5.42 10.89
N ASP A 25 8.88 6.03 11.28
CA ASP A 25 9.83 5.48 12.24
C ASP A 25 10.45 4.15 11.83
N GLY A 26 10.54 3.90 10.53
CA GLY A 26 11.16 2.69 10.00
C GLY A 26 10.28 1.46 10.03
N TYR A 27 8.97 1.61 10.29
CA TYR A 27 8.04 0.48 10.22
C TYR A 27 7.94 -0.03 8.79
N GLU A 28 8.26 -1.31 8.57
CA GLU A 28 8.19 -1.91 7.24
C GLU A 28 6.90 -2.73 7.08
N PRO A 29 6.03 -2.37 6.11
CA PRO A 29 4.86 -3.18 5.79
C PRO A 29 5.25 -4.39 4.94
N TYR A 30 4.34 -5.34 4.76
CA TYR A 30 4.50 -6.35 3.71
C TYR A 30 4.27 -5.68 2.35
N TYR A 31 5.15 -5.96 1.39
CA TYR A 31 5.02 -5.44 0.03
C TYR A 31 5.59 -6.42 -0.98
N CYS A 32 5.23 -6.24 -2.25
CA CYS A 32 5.76 -7.05 -3.35
C CYS A 32 6.36 -6.16 -4.44
N ASP A 33 7.58 -6.47 -4.85
CA ASP A 33 8.28 -5.80 -5.94
C ASP A 33 8.20 -6.60 -7.26
N SER A 34 7.48 -7.72 -7.26
CA SER A 34 7.21 -8.53 -8.44
C SER A 34 5.76 -8.99 -8.40
N HIS A 35 5.22 -9.39 -9.56
CA HIS A 35 3.84 -9.86 -9.62
C HIS A 35 3.64 -11.08 -8.71
N ASN A 36 2.58 -11.03 -7.90
CA ASN A 36 2.22 -12.12 -6.98
C ASN A 36 0.72 -12.11 -6.75
N ASP A 37 0.04 -13.17 -7.18
CA ASP A 37 -1.41 -13.31 -7.07
C ASP A 37 -1.90 -13.39 -5.62
N SER A 38 -1.02 -13.72 -4.69
CA SER A 38 -1.35 -13.79 -3.26
C SER A 38 -1.20 -12.45 -2.55
N PHE A 39 -0.94 -11.37 -3.29
CA PHE A 39 -0.69 -10.06 -2.70
C PHE A 39 -1.49 -8.98 -3.42
N ILE A 40 -2.17 -8.14 -2.64
CA ILE A 40 -2.95 -7.01 -3.16
C ILE A 40 -2.42 -5.76 -2.48
N GLN A 41 -2.10 -4.73 -3.27
CA GLN A 41 -1.47 -3.51 -2.77
C GLN A 41 -2.18 -2.27 -3.26
N CYS A 42 -2.24 -1.26 -2.41
CA CYS A 42 -2.83 0.04 -2.72
C CYS A 42 -2.02 1.13 -2.04
N ALA A 43 -1.90 2.28 -2.67
CA ALA A 43 -1.21 3.43 -2.10
C ALA A 43 -1.95 4.73 -2.34
N LEU A 44 -1.71 5.69 -1.45
CA LEU A 44 -2.14 7.08 -1.62
C LEU A 44 -0.93 7.87 -2.08
N VAL A 45 -0.99 8.43 -3.28
CA VAL A 45 0.15 9.11 -3.89
C VAL A 45 -0.22 10.49 -4.38
N ASP A 46 0.78 11.36 -4.42
CA ASP A 46 0.74 12.64 -5.12
C ASP A 46 1.66 12.55 -6.33
N GLU A 47 1.08 12.65 -7.53
CA GLU A 47 1.81 12.55 -8.78
C GLU A 47 2.21 13.90 -9.36
N ASN A 48 1.91 15.00 -8.67
CA ASN A 48 2.18 16.35 -9.17
C ASN A 48 3.65 16.76 -9.06
N ALA A 49 4.43 16.03 -8.31
CA ALA A 49 5.88 16.24 -8.21
C ALA A 49 6.60 15.50 -9.33
N ASP A 50 7.87 15.83 -9.58
CA ASP A 50 8.71 15.14 -10.56
C ASP A 50 8.81 13.64 -10.29
N SER A 51 8.76 13.28 -9.02
CA SER A 51 8.66 11.88 -8.57
C SER A 51 7.43 11.74 -7.70
N PRO A 52 6.69 10.62 -7.78
CA PRO A 52 5.53 10.44 -6.93
C PRO A 52 5.92 10.41 -5.45
N VAL A 53 5.09 11.03 -4.63
CA VAL A 53 5.23 11.01 -3.18
C VAL A 53 4.13 10.12 -2.62
N MET A 54 4.50 9.14 -1.79
CA MET A 54 3.55 8.22 -1.19
C MET A 54 3.24 8.66 0.24
N TYR A 55 1.94 8.81 0.51
CA TYR A 55 1.45 9.23 1.83
C TYR A 55 0.78 8.11 2.60
N GLY A 56 0.49 7.00 1.92
CA GLY A 56 -0.08 5.82 2.55
C GLY A 56 0.13 4.59 1.70
N PHE A 57 0.13 3.43 2.35
CA PHE A 57 0.30 2.14 1.68
C PHE A 57 -0.40 1.06 2.50
N VAL A 58 -1.13 0.19 1.80
CA VAL A 58 -1.76 -0.99 2.41
C VAL A 58 -1.47 -2.19 1.53
N GLY A 59 -1.06 -3.29 2.16
CA GLY A 59 -0.88 -4.59 1.51
C GLY A 59 -1.70 -5.66 2.19
N LEU A 60 -2.33 -6.51 1.39
CA LEU A 60 -3.01 -7.72 1.86
C LEU A 60 -2.22 -8.93 1.38
N LEU A 61 -1.82 -9.77 2.30
CA LEU A 61 -1.20 -11.07 1.99
C LEU A 61 -2.24 -12.15 2.20
N ILE A 62 -2.59 -12.84 1.12
CA ILE A 62 -3.62 -13.89 1.13
C ILE A 62 -2.95 -15.22 1.46
N ASN A 63 -3.40 -15.87 2.51
CA ASN A 63 -2.92 -17.19 2.89
C ASN A 63 -4.04 -18.20 2.68
N ASP A 64 -4.04 -18.84 1.51
CA ASP A 64 -5.09 -19.79 1.13
C ASP A 64 -5.06 -21.07 1.98
N GLU A 65 -3.88 -21.48 2.43
CA GLU A 65 -3.75 -22.68 3.24
C GLU A 65 -4.42 -22.54 4.61
N CYS A 66 -4.29 -21.37 5.20
CA CYS A 66 -4.86 -21.07 6.52
C CYS A 66 -6.21 -20.38 6.44
N GLY A 67 -6.63 -19.97 5.25
CA GLY A 67 -7.92 -19.33 5.04
C GLY A 67 -8.03 -17.93 5.63
N TYR A 68 -6.92 -17.21 5.78
CA TYR A 68 -6.95 -15.85 6.31
C TYR A 68 -6.13 -14.89 5.47
N VAL A 69 -6.34 -13.59 5.73
CA VAL A 69 -5.65 -12.51 5.04
C VAL A 69 -4.91 -11.68 6.09
N GLU A 70 -3.63 -11.45 5.85
CA GLU A 70 -2.84 -10.56 6.70
C GLU A 70 -2.87 -9.16 6.12
N VAL A 71 -3.14 -8.17 6.98
CA VAL A 71 -3.20 -6.77 6.59
C VAL A 71 -1.98 -6.06 7.15
N SER A 72 -1.34 -5.28 6.31
CA SER A 72 -0.20 -4.46 6.70
C SER A 72 -0.33 -3.11 6.02
N GLY A 73 0.11 -2.04 6.70
CA GLY A 73 0.07 -0.73 6.07
C GLY A 73 0.55 0.37 6.96
N LEU A 74 0.70 1.55 6.37
CA LEU A 74 1.11 2.75 7.07
C LEU A 74 0.57 3.99 6.39
N VAL A 75 0.44 5.06 7.17
CA VAL A 75 0.02 6.38 6.70
C VAL A 75 0.98 7.40 7.28
N ALA A 76 1.44 8.34 6.45
CA ALA A 76 2.32 9.43 6.90
C ALA A 76 1.67 10.15 8.09
N PRO A 77 2.47 10.53 9.11
CA PRO A 77 1.92 11.09 10.34
C PRO A 77 0.96 12.27 10.13
N ASP A 78 1.27 13.17 9.21
CA ASP A 78 0.44 14.35 8.95
C ASP A 78 -0.88 14.02 8.24
N PHE A 79 -1.02 12.78 7.75
CA PHE A 79 -2.20 12.35 7.00
C PHE A 79 -3.06 11.35 7.77
N ARG A 80 -2.70 11.08 9.02
CA ARG A 80 -3.46 10.15 9.87
C ARG A 80 -4.78 10.78 10.32
N HIS A 81 -5.72 9.91 10.74
CA HIS A 81 -7.04 10.30 11.26
C HIS A 81 -7.93 10.97 10.20
N ARG A 82 -7.68 10.69 8.92
CA ARG A 82 -8.48 11.21 7.80
C ARG A 82 -9.18 10.11 7.00
N GLY A 83 -9.12 8.86 7.49
CA GLY A 83 -9.78 7.74 6.84
C GLY A 83 -9.00 7.12 5.68
N HIS A 84 -7.75 7.52 5.44
CA HIS A 84 -6.97 7.00 4.30
C HIS A 84 -6.68 5.51 4.41
N PHE A 85 -6.32 5.03 5.60
CA PHE A 85 -6.07 3.60 5.80
C PHE A 85 -7.32 2.78 5.47
N ARG A 86 -8.48 3.21 5.99
CA ARG A 86 -9.76 2.54 5.73
C ARG A 86 -10.10 2.54 4.24
N ASN A 87 -9.88 3.66 3.56
CA ASN A 87 -10.18 3.78 2.14
C ASN A 87 -9.30 2.84 1.32
N MET A 88 -8.01 2.78 1.61
CA MET A 88 -7.08 1.86 0.94
C MET A 88 -7.45 0.41 1.22
N LEU A 89 -7.78 0.10 2.46
CA LEU A 89 -8.20 -1.25 2.85
C LEU A 89 -9.45 -1.68 2.08
N SER A 90 -10.42 -0.76 1.95
CA SER A 90 -11.64 -1.03 1.18
C SER A 90 -11.34 -1.31 -0.29
N ILE A 91 -10.41 -0.57 -0.89
CA ILE A 91 -10.00 -0.79 -2.27
C ILE A 91 -9.40 -2.18 -2.42
N CYS A 92 -8.52 -2.58 -1.51
CA CYS A 92 -7.89 -3.90 -1.52
C CYS A 92 -8.92 -5.01 -1.36
N TYR A 93 -9.89 -4.85 -0.46
CA TYR A 93 -10.93 -5.86 -0.26
C TYR A 93 -11.84 -5.99 -1.46
N ARG A 94 -12.16 -4.90 -2.14
CA ARG A 94 -12.95 -4.97 -3.39
C ARG A 94 -12.22 -5.77 -4.45
N LYS A 95 -10.92 -5.57 -4.57
CA LYS A 95 -10.11 -6.36 -5.52
C LYS A 95 -10.06 -7.83 -5.12
N LEU A 96 -9.94 -8.12 -3.84
CA LEU A 96 -9.95 -9.48 -3.33
C LEU A 96 -11.25 -10.20 -3.70
N LYS A 97 -12.40 -9.53 -3.54
CA LYS A 97 -13.71 -10.12 -3.84
C LYS A 97 -13.95 -10.32 -5.33
N SER A 98 -13.28 -9.56 -6.19
CA SER A 98 -13.47 -9.66 -7.65
C SER A 98 -12.59 -10.71 -8.29
N SER A 99 -11.69 -11.32 -7.55
CA SER A 99 -10.76 -12.32 -8.07
C SER A 99 -11.21 -13.76 -7.86
#